data_aec78d33b888c7366ff1d99d76fe78b8
#
_entry.id   aec78d33b888c7366ff1d99d76fe78b8
#
_cell.length_a   1.000
_cell.length_b   1.000
_cell.length_c   1.000
_cell.angle_alpha   90.00
_cell.angle_beta   90.00
_cell.angle_gamma   90.00
#
_symmetry.space_group_name_H-M   'P 1'
#
loop_
_entity.id
_entity.type
_entity.pdbx_description
1 polymer ?
#
loop_
_entity_poly.entity_id
_entity_poly.type
_entity_poly.pdbx_seq_one_letter_code
_entity_poly.pdbx_strand_id
1 'polypeptide(L)'
;MENNDSSSAEKDYLGDRPVAGTSQSDFNRKPTTAESSGRLTQTQSRTAESPVVQDVFNMFESYLEVKLEEKGKQIEGKSETDKQVGQLRFKGNQKQFEHNAKLDSVLDRIRAESNGHNVAVSELIKEGKELILKRQKLIRIADKSVDGRKVVDEYVSDDLASGSEDDKRLRRARETVGRKRRQALQRRSDNSKRFRSTLSSSDQQLFRGKI
;
A
#
# COMPACT_ATOMS: atom_id res chain seq x y z
N MET A 1 -33.47 -31.57 16.19
CA MET A 1 -33.91 -32.22 14.96
C MET A 1 -34.18 -31.12 13.96
N GLU A 2 -33.33 -30.96 13.07
CA GLU A 2 -33.41 -30.75 11.62
C GLU A 2 -32.09 -30.16 11.13
N ASN A 3 -31.36 -31.03 10.46
CA ASN A 3 -30.16 -30.73 9.73
C ASN A 3 -30.55 -30.09 8.40
N ASN A 4 -29.90 -29.01 8.00
CA ASN A 4 -29.86 -28.56 6.62
C ASN A 4 -28.43 -28.38 6.16
N ASP A 5 -27.90 -29.46 5.58
CA ASP A 5 -26.78 -29.46 4.64
C ASP A 5 -27.22 -28.74 3.35
N SER A 6 -26.46 -27.73 2.97
CA SER A 6 -26.52 -27.19 1.62
C SER A 6 -25.09 -27.06 1.08
N SER A 7 -24.65 -28.17 0.52
CA SER A 7 -23.54 -28.27 -0.42
C SER A 7 -23.88 -27.46 -1.68
N SER A 8 -23.08 -26.44 -1.99
CA SER A 8 -23.08 -25.74 -3.28
C SER A 8 -21.75 -25.92 -3.98
N ALA A 9 -21.80 -26.63 -5.05
CA ALA A 9 -20.71 -26.99 -5.93
C ALA A 9 -20.08 -25.75 -6.60
N GLU A 10 -18.79 -25.67 -6.47
CA GLU A 10 -17.90 -24.84 -7.29
C GLU A 10 -17.85 -25.38 -8.71
N LYS A 11 -18.23 -24.58 -9.68
CA LYS A 11 -18.03 -24.84 -11.11
C LYS A 11 -16.79 -24.13 -11.59
N ASP A 12 -15.76 -24.91 -11.84
CA ASP A 12 -14.60 -24.55 -12.63
C ASP A 12 -15.01 -24.14 -14.05
N TYR A 13 -14.72 -22.91 -14.43
CA TYR A 13 -14.74 -22.47 -15.83
C TYR A 13 -13.31 -22.21 -16.29
N LEU A 14 -12.66 -23.27 -16.74
CA LEU A 14 -11.49 -23.22 -17.63
C LEU A 14 -11.98 -22.95 -19.05
N GLY A 15 -11.83 -21.71 -19.50
CA GLY A 15 -12.03 -21.29 -20.88
C GLY A 15 -10.70 -21.07 -21.58
N ASP A 16 -10.20 -22.08 -22.24
CA ASP A 16 -9.11 -22.01 -23.21
C ASP A 16 -9.49 -21.07 -24.35
N ARG A 17 -8.68 -20.06 -24.63
CA ARG A 17 -8.76 -19.26 -25.84
C ARG A 17 -7.45 -19.37 -26.62
N PRO A 18 -7.51 -19.76 -27.92
CA PRO A 18 -6.32 -19.91 -28.74
C PRO A 18 -5.74 -18.56 -29.15
N VAL A 19 -4.41 -18.52 -29.12
CA VAL A 19 -3.58 -17.40 -29.57
C VAL A 19 -3.52 -17.46 -31.09
N ALA A 20 -4.11 -16.47 -31.76
CA ALA A 20 -3.97 -16.29 -33.21
C ALA A 20 -2.77 -15.40 -33.51
N GLY A 21 -1.95 -15.86 -34.46
CA GLY A 21 -0.68 -15.32 -34.84
C GLY A 21 -0.73 -13.91 -35.41
N THR A 22 0.29 -13.16 -35.04
CA THR A 22 0.64 -11.87 -35.63
C THR A 22 1.46 -12.06 -36.89
N SER A 23 0.88 -11.74 -38.05
CA SER A 23 1.62 -11.50 -39.31
C SER A 23 2.31 -10.15 -39.22
N GLN A 24 3.62 -10.19 -39.28
CA GLN A 24 4.45 -9.07 -39.68
C GLN A 24 4.26 -8.81 -41.17
N SER A 25 3.83 -7.60 -41.55
CA SER A 25 3.94 -7.09 -42.90
C SER A 25 4.79 -5.83 -42.90
N ASP A 26 5.97 -5.99 -43.44
CA ASP A 26 6.89 -4.94 -43.86
C ASP A 26 6.20 -4.00 -44.86
N PHE A 27 6.11 -2.72 -44.52
CA PHE A 27 5.86 -1.67 -45.51
C PHE A 27 7.01 -0.66 -45.53
N ASN A 28 8.05 -1.08 -46.23
CA ASN A 28 9.08 -0.18 -46.73
C ASN A 28 8.60 0.38 -48.11
N ARG A 29 8.05 1.60 -48.09
CA ARG A 29 7.76 2.33 -49.34
C ARG A 29 8.39 3.73 -49.29
N LYS A 30 9.46 3.90 -50.06
CA LYS A 30 10.06 5.20 -50.40
C LYS A 30 9.00 6.09 -51.07
N PRO A 31 8.92 7.38 -50.74
CA PRO A 31 8.15 8.33 -51.55
C PRO A 31 8.96 8.77 -52.76
N THR A 32 8.39 8.54 -53.93
CA THR A 32 8.83 9.09 -55.21
C THR A 32 8.37 10.53 -55.31
N THR A 33 9.30 11.41 -55.58
CA THR A 33 9.11 12.83 -55.89
C THR A 33 8.30 12.98 -57.16
N ALA A 34 7.15 13.61 -57.12
CA ALA A 34 6.47 14.19 -58.27
C ALA A 34 6.01 15.59 -57.91
N GLU A 35 6.69 16.57 -58.42
CA GLU A 35 6.27 17.98 -58.42
C GLU A 35 4.98 18.10 -59.20
N SER A 36 3.91 18.52 -58.52
CA SER A 36 2.71 19.06 -59.16
C SER A 36 2.40 20.39 -58.51
N SER A 37 2.77 21.43 -59.25
CA SER A 37 2.42 22.83 -58.97
C SER A 37 0.91 23.00 -59.02
N GLY A 38 0.21 22.82 -57.90
CA GLY A 38 -1.18 23.10 -57.69
C GLY A 38 -1.32 24.36 -56.83
N ARG A 39 -1.61 25.47 -57.46
CA ARG A 39 -1.98 26.75 -56.83
C ARG A 39 -3.20 26.54 -55.97
N LEU A 40 -2.99 26.25 -54.68
CA LEU A 40 -4.05 26.24 -53.69
C LEU A 40 -4.48 27.70 -53.42
N THR A 41 -5.59 28.04 -54.02
CA THR A 41 -6.34 29.22 -53.62
C THR A 41 -6.75 29.04 -52.16
N GLN A 42 -6.10 29.80 -51.30
CA GLN A 42 -6.40 29.90 -49.87
C GLN A 42 -7.76 30.58 -49.73
N THR A 43 -8.82 29.76 -49.74
CA THR A 43 -10.13 30.19 -49.32
C THR A 43 -10.06 30.37 -47.81
N GLN A 44 -9.70 31.56 -47.37
CA GLN A 44 -9.97 32.02 -46.01
C GLN A 44 -11.49 32.08 -45.82
N SER A 45 -12.09 30.95 -45.51
CA SER A 45 -13.41 30.93 -44.88
C SER A 45 -13.23 31.48 -43.47
N ARG A 46 -13.35 32.81 -43.34
CA ARG A 46 -13.67 33.46 -42.09
C ARG A 46 -15.08 33.03 -41.71
N THR A 47 -15.24 31.81 -41.21
CA THR A 47 -16.38 31.48 -40.38
C THR A 47 -16.19 32.32 -39.12
N ALA A 48 -16.96 33.43 -39.05
CA ALA A 48 -17.14 34.13 -37.80
C ALA A 48 -17.76 33.14 -36.82
N GLU A 49 -16.89 32.46 -36.04
CA GLU A 49 -17.34 31.54 -34.99
C GLU A 49 -18.25 32.35 -34.08
N SER A 50 -19.48 31.88 -33.94
CA SER A 50 -20.46 32.52 -33.07
C SER A 50 -19.82 32.63 -31.66
N PRO A 51 -19.90 33.79 -31.00
CA PRO A 51 -19.34 33.97 -29.65
C PRO A 51 -19.77 32.87 -28.67
N VAL A 52 -20.97 32.33 -28.86
CA VAL A 52 -21.49 31.20 -28.07
C VAL A 52 -20.65 29.90 -28.25
N VAL A 53 -20.18 29.65 -29.48
CA VAL A 53 -19.34 28.48 -29.75
C VAL A 53 -17.98 28.62 -29.07
N GLN A 54 -17.43 29.83 -29.09
CA GLN A 54 -16.16 30.11 -28.41
C GLN A 54 -16.29 29.97 -26.89
N ASP A 55 -17.38 30.45 -26.30
CA ASP A 55 -17.64 30.33 -24.87
C ASP A 55 -17.78 28.84 -24.44
N VAL A 56 -18.49 28.03 -25.23
CA VAL A 56 -18.60 26.58 -24.98
C VAL A 56 -17.25 25.91 -25.09
N PHE A 57 -16.41 26.29 -26.05
CA PHE A 57 -15.07 25.74 -26.22
C PHE A 57 -14.17 26.09 -25.03
N ASN A 58 -14.18 27.35 -24.59
CA ASN A 58 -13.42 27.79 -23.43
C ASN A 58 -13.85 27.05 -22.13
N MET A 59 -15.16 26.85 -21.98
CA MET A 59 -15.68 26.07 -20.83
C MET A 59 -15.27 24.62 -20.88
N PHE A 60 -15.26 24.02 -22.07
CA PHE A 60 -14.80 22.64 -22.25
C PHE A 60 -13.29 22.50 -22.01
N GLU A 61 -12.49 23.44 -22.49
CA GLU A 61 -11.05 23.49 -22.24
C GLU A 61 -10.75 23.60 -20.74
N SER A 62 -11.39 24.51 -20.04
CA SER A 62 -11.27 24.66 -18.59
C SER A 62 -11.66 23.37 -17.84
N TYR A 63 -12.73 22.71 -18.27
CA TYR A 63 -13.15 21.44 -17.70
C TYR A 63 -12.11 20.33 -17.91
N LEU A 64 -11.55 20.24 -19.12
CA LEU A 64 -10.49 19.26 -19.43
C LEU A 64 -9.23 19.51 -18.59
N GLU A 65 -8.82 20.77 -18.46
CA GLU A 65 -7.65 21.15 -17.68
C GLU A 65 -7.79 20.70 -16.21
N VAL A 66 -8.93 21.01 -15.60
CA VAL A 66 -9.23 20.55 -14.22
C VAL A 66 -9.22 19.03 -14.12
N LYS A 67 -9.79 18.33 -15.11
CA LYS A 67 -9.82 16.86 -15.10
C LYS A 67 -8.44 16.22 -15.33
N LEU A 68 -7.60 16.82 -16.15
CA LEU A 68 -6.24 16.39 -16.37
C LEU A 68 -5.37 16.59 -15.11
N GLU A 69 -5.52 17.74 -14.46
CA GLU A 69 -4.82 18.02 -13.20
C GLU A 69 -5.24 17.03 -12.09
N GLU A 70 -6.54 16.78 -11.94
CA GLU A 70 -7.06 15.79 -10.99
C GLU A 70 -6.46 14.37 -11.26
N LYS A 71 -6.43 13.97 -12.53
CA LYS A 71 -5.82 12.70 -12.95
C LYS A 71 -4.32 12.65 -12.71
N GLY A 72 -3.62 13.75 -12.98
CA GLY A 72 -2.19 13.88 -12.69
C GLY A 72 -1.90 13.65 -11.21
N LYS A 73 -2.58 14.35 -10.32
CA LYS A 73 -2.46 14.18 -8.86
C LYS A 73 -2.77 12.73 -8.42
N GLN A 74 -3.76 12.09 -9.03
CA GLN A 74 -4.11 10.71 -8.72
C GLN A 74 -3.01 9.71 -9.13
N ILE A 75 -2.35 9.94 -10.27
CA ILE A 75 -1.25 9.11 -10.76
C ILE A 75 0.00 9.31 -9.88
N GLU A 76 0.33 10.54 -9.53
CA GLU A 76 1.43 10.86 -8.64
C GLU A 76 1.25 10.22 -7.26
N GLY A 77 0.06 10.33 -6.67
CA GLY A 77 -0.26 9.70 -5.39
C GLY A 77 -0.12 8.16 -5.42
N LYS A 78 -0.51 7.52 -6.52
CA LYS A 78 -0.29 6.07 -6.69
C LYS A 78 1.19 5.73 -6.82
N SER A 79 1.95 6.47 -7.61
CA SER A 79 3.38 6.25 -7.77
C SER A 79 4.14 6.38 -6.45
N GLU A 80 3.78 7.35 -5.62
CA GLU A 80 4.41 7.54 -4.31
C GLU A 80 4.05 6.41 -3.34
N THR A 81 2.78 5.96 -3.32
CA THR A 81 2.37 4.80 -2.52
C THR A 81 3.09 3.53 -2.94
N ASP A 82 3.23 3.28 -4.23
CA ASP A 82 3.92 2.09 -4.75
C ASP A 82 5.41 2.10 -4.37
N LYS A 83 6.07 3.25 -4.41
CA LYS A 83 7.44 3.42 -3.91
C LYS A 83 7.54 3.11 -2.42
N GLN A 84 6.61 3.61 -1.60
CA GLN A 84 6.61 3.37 -0.16
C GLN A 84 6.33 1.91 0.19
N VAL A 85 5.43 1.25 -0.54
CA VAL A 85 5.17 -0.20 -0.41
C VAL A 85 6.40 -1.01 -0.77
N GLY A 86 7.07 -0.68 -1.87
CA GLY A 86 8.29 -1.37 -2.31
C GLY A 86 9.45 -1.29 -1.33
N GLN A 87 9.46 -0.29 -0.43
CA GLN A 87 10.46 -0.16 0.63
C GLN A 87 10.22 -1.07 1.84
N LEU A 88 9.04 -1.67 1.98
CA LEU A 88 8.72 -2.55 3.10
C LEU A 88 9.27 -3.97 2.87
N ARG A 89 9.88 -4.55 3.91
CA ARG A 89 10.56 -5.85 3.86
C ARG A 89 9.60 -7.04 3.87
N PHE A 90 8.51 -6.92 4.63
CA PHE A 90 7.59 -8.03 4.85
C PHE A 90 6.32 -7.88 4.00
N LYS A 91 6.01 -8.90 3.19
CA LYS A 91 4.82 -8.95 2.33
C LYS A 91 3.51 -8.67 3.08
N GLY A 92 3.39 -9.12 4.34
CA GLY A 92 2.23 -8.84 5.17
C GLY A 92 2.06 -7.35 5.46
N ASN A 93 3.16 -6.66 5.73
CA ASN A 93 3.17 -5.21 5.96
C ASN A 93 2.88 -4.46 4.65
N GLN A 94 3.40 -4.91 3.52
CA GLN A 94 3.11 -4.36 2.19
C GLN A 94 1.59 -4.39 1.92
N LYS A 95 0.95 -5.56 2.06
CA LYS A 95 -0.49 -5.71 1.85
C LYS A 95 -1.33 -4.82 2.78
N GLN A 96 -0.94 -4.69 4.04
CA GLN A 96 -1.63 -3.80 4.99
C GLN A 96 -1.46 -2.33 4.61
N PHE A 97 -0.28 -1.95 4.15
CA PHE A 97 0.01 -0.59 3.70
C PHE A 97 -0.79 -0.23 2.45
N GLU A 98 -0.82 -1.13 1.45
CA GLU A 98 -1.64 -1.00 0.24
C GLU A 98 -3.14 -0.87 0.56
N HIS A 99 -3.63 -1.68 1.51
CA HIS A 99 -5.01 -1.59 1.95
C HIS A 99 -5.33 -0.22 2.57
N ASN A 100 -4.46 0.27 3.44
CA ASN A 100 -4.62 1.61 4.04
C ASN A 100 -4.56 2.72 2.99
N ALA A 101 -3.72 2.60 1.96
CA ALA A 101 -3.65 3.55 0.86
C ALA A 101 -4.94 3.56 0.01
N LYS A 102 -5.55 2.39 -0.19
CA LYS A 102 -6.86 2.29 -0.84
C LYS A 102 -7.96 2.96 -0.01
N LEU A 103 -7.96 2.79 1.32
CA LEU A 103 -8.90 3.46 2.21
C LEU A 103 -8.73 4.99 2.17
N ASP A 104 -7.50 5.47 2.18
CA ASP A 104 -7.19 6.91 2.05
C ASP A 104 -7.76 7.48 0.75
N SER A 105 -7.56 6.77 -0.36
CA SER A 105 -8.11 7.13 -1.67
C SER A 105 -9.65 7.17 -1.68
N VAL A 106 -10.32 6.27 -0.93
CA VAL A 106 -11.78 6.29 -0.79
C VAL A 106 -12.23 7.52 -0.02
N LEU A 107 -11.53 7.88 1.06
CA LEU A 107 -11.83 9.10 1.83
C LEU A 107 -11.67 10.36 0.98
N ASP A 108 -10.66 10.41 0.09
CA ASP A 108 -10.51 11.52 -0.85
C ASP A 108 -11.67 11.61 -1.85
N ARG A 109 -12.17 10.47 -2.33
CA ARG A 109 -13.35 10.45 -3.19
C ARG A 109 -14.61 10.95 -2.47
N ILE A 110 -14.84 10.50 -1.24
CA ILE A 110 -15.96 10.97 -0.41
C ILE A 110 -15.85 12.50 -0.20
N ARG A 111 -14.64 12.99 0.03
CA ARG A 111 -14.40 14.44 0.16
C ARG A 111 -14.74 15.20 -1.11
N ALA A 112 -14.36 14.67 -2.26
CA ALA A 112 -14.66 15.27 -3.55
C ALA A 112 -16.19 15.29 -3.85
N GLU A 113 -16.88 14.18 -3.57
CA GLU A 113 -18.33 14.06 -3.79
C GLU A 113 -19.16 14.94 -2.82
N SER A 114 -18.67 15.14 -1.59
CA SER A 114 -19.37 15.98 -0.60
C SER A 114 -19.27 17.48 -0.90
N ASN A 115 -18.54 17.88 -1.95
CA ASN A 115 -18.37 19.28 -2.42
C ASN A 115 -17.98 20.28 -1.29
N GLY A 116 -17.45 19.78 -0.18
CA GLY A 116 -17.04 20.63 0.95
C GLY A 116 -18.18 21.33 1.73
N HIS A 117 -19.44 21.12 1.34
CA HIS A 117 -20.58 21.80 1.96
C HIS A 117 -20.93 21.27 3.37
N ASN A 118 -20.50 20.07 3.71
CA ASN A 118 -20.77 19.49 5.02
C ASN A 118 -19.49 19.46 5.89
N VAL A 119 -19.40 20.44 6.79
CA VAL A 119 -18.26 20.58 7.70
C VAL A 119 -18.08 19.34 8.57
N ALA A 120 -19.16 18.73 9.06
CA ALA A 120 -19.09 17.51 9.88
C ALA A 120 -18.49 16.33 9.10
N VAL A 121 -18.87 16.15 7.84
CA VAL A 121 -18.28 15.10 6.98
C VAL A 121 -16.79 15.39 6.74
N SER A 122 -16.41 16.65 6.53
CA SER A 122 -15.01 17.03 6.34
C SER A 122 -14.14 16.71 7.58
N GLU A 123 -14.66 16.96 8.78
CA GLU A 123 -13.98 16.63 10.03
C GLU A 123 -13.82 15.13 10.22
N LEU A 124 -14.86 14.33 9.95
CA LEU A 124 -14.78 12.86 10.02
C LEU A 124 -13.78 12.29 9.02
N ILE A 125 -13.73 12.83 7.80
CA ILE A 125 -12.73 12.42 6.80
C ILE A 125 -11.31 12.73 7.30
N LYS A 126 -11.10 13.90 7.88
CA LYS A 126 -9.80 14.30 8.44
C LYS A 126 -9.37 13.34 9.56
N GLU A 127 -10.27 13.04 10.49
CA GLU A 127 -10.02 12.07 11.56
C GLU A 127 -9.65 10.69 10.99
N GLY A 128 -10.43 10.19 10.02
CA GLY A 128 -10.15 8.92 9.34
C GLY A 128 -8.76 8.88 8.69
N LYS A 129 -8.37 9.95 8.03
CA LYS A 129 -7.02 10.07 7.44
C LYS A 129 -5.92 10.09 8.49
N GLU A 130 -6.12 10.77 9.61
CA GLU A 130 -5.15 10.77 10.71
C GLU A 130 -4.96 9.36 11.31
N LEU A 131 -6.03 8.59 11.45
CA LEU A 131 -5.96 7.19 11.90
C LEU A 131 -5.18 6.32 10.91
N ILE A 132 -5.41 6.49 9.61
CA ILE A 132 -4.67 5.78 8.56
C ILE A 132 -3.19 6.12 8.63
N LEU A 133 -2.83 7.40 8.72
CA LEU A 133 -1.43 7.86 8.83
C LEU A 133 -0.73 7.30 10.07
N LYS A 134 -1.39 7.33 11.23
CA LYS A 134 -0.90 6.72 12.47
C LYS A 134 -0.62 5.22 12.26
N ARG A 135 -1.57 4.50 11.67
CA ARG A 135 -1.42 3.07 11.38
C ARG A 135 -0.26 2.79 10.40
N GLN A 136 -0.14 3.56 9.34
CA GLN A 136 0.97 3.42 8.39
C GLN A 136 2.33 3.66 9.04
N LYS A 137 2.43 4.63 9.96
CA LYS A 137 3.63 4.86 10.77
C LYS A 137 4.00 3.62 11.58
N LEU A 138 3.04 3.01 12.28
CA LEU A 138 3.26 1.80 13.07
C LEU A 138 3.70 0.60 12.22
N ILE A 139 3.13 0.45 11.02
CA ILE A 139 3.55 -0.59 10.06
C ILE A 139 5.02 -0.39 9.67
N ARG A 140 5.46 0.84 9.38
CA ARG A 140 6.86 1.14 9.05
C ARG A 140 7.81 0.88 10.23
N ILE A 141 7.39 1.20 11.46
CA ILE A 141 8.16 0.91 12.67
C ILE A 141 8.34 -0.60 12.84
N ALA A 142 7.25 -1.37 12.70
CA ALA A 142 7.31 -2.83 12.77
C ALA A 142 8.21 -3.43 11.69
N ASP A 143 8.11 -2.91 10.46
CA ASP A 143 8.87 -3.42 9.33
C ASP A 143 10.38 -3.17 9.46
N LYS A 144 10.77 -1.98 9.90
CA LYS A 144 12.17 -1.58 10.08
C LYS A 144 12.80 -2.14 11.36
N SER A 145 12.01 -2.69 12.29
CA SER A 145 12.50 -3.16 13.59
C SER A 145 12.83 -4.65 13.55
N VAL A 146 13.94 -5.04 14.17
CA VAL A 146 14.36 -6.46 14.29
C VAL A 146 13.33 -7.28 15.09
N ASP A 147 12.75 -6.67 16.13
CA ASP A 147 11.76 -7.30 17.00
C ASP A 147 10.31 -7.07 16.54
N GLY A 148 10.14 -6.46 15.34
CA GLY A 148 8.86 -6.33 14.66
C GLY A 148 7.77 -5.65 15.50
N ARG A 149 6.63 -6.31 15.61
CA ARG A 149 5.44 -5.79 16.30
C ARG A 149 5.64 -5.52 17.79
N LYS A 150 6.53 -6.24 18.46
CA LYS A 150 6.84 -6.02 19.89
C LYS A 150 7.35 -4.61 20.17
N VAL A 151 8.10 -4.03 19.21
CA VAL A 151 8.56 -2.64 19.32
C VAL A 151 7.38 -1.67 19.19
N VAL A 152 6.39 -2.00 18.36
CA VAL A 152 5.18 -1.19 18.21
C VAL A 152 4.37 -1.21 19.50
N ASP A 153 4.20 -2.38 20.11
CA ASP A 153 3.43 -2.52 21.35
C ASP A 153 4.07 -1.68 22.47
N GLU A 154 5.39 -1.73 22.61
CA GLU A 154 6.10 -0.90 23.59
C GLU A 154 6.06 0.59 23.25
N TYR A 155 6.14 0.93 21.95
CA TYR A 155 6.04 2.32 21.46
C TYR A 155 4.64 2.91 21.73
N VAL A 156 3.58 2.15 21.57
CA VAL A 156 2.19 2.61 21.81
C VAL A 156 1.89 2.71 23.29
N SER A 157 2.44 1.80 24.13
CA SER A 157 2.20 1.79 25.57
C SER A 157 2.96 2.89 26.35
N ASP A 158 3.92 3.56 25.73
CA ASP A 158 4.67 4.68 26.34
C ASP A 158 3.91 5.99 26.15
N ASP A 159 2.95 6.30 27.03
CA ASP A 159 2.11 7.50 26.97
C ASP A 159 2.84 8.81 27.34
N LEU A 160 4.08 8.72 27.83
CA LEU A 160 4.83 9.86 28.36
C LEU A 160 5.46 10.76 27.29
N ALA A 161 5.42 10.36 26.00
CA ALA A 161 6.05 11.11 24.92
C ALA A 161 5.03 11.65 23.92
N SER A 162 4.56 12.86 24.14
CA SER A 162 3.80 13.60 23.12
C SER A 162 4.73 14.59 22.38
N GLY A 163 4.67 14.58 21.06
CA GLY A 163 5.30 15.60 20.21
C GLY A 163 6.73 15.29 19.77
N SER A 164 7.65 16.24 19.94
CA SER A 164 9.02 16.24 19.40
C SER A 164 9.95 15.14 19.93
N GLU A 165 9.48 14.29 20.83
CA GLU A 165 10.23 13.20 21.43
C GLU A 165 10.01 11.82 20.79
N ASP A 166 9.39 11.79 19.62
CA ASP A 166 9.04 10.53 18.94
C ASP A 166 10.24 9.60 18.68
N ASP A 167 11.38 10.17 18.28
CA ASP A 167 12.61 9.41 18.07
C ASP A 167 13.16 8.83 19.39
N LYS A 168 13.07 9.58 20.48
CA LYS A 168 13.46 9.10 21.82
C LYS A 168 12.54 7.97 22.27
N ARG A 169 11.24 8.10 22.05
CA ARG A 169 10.24 7.08 22.32
C ARG A 169 10.53 5.79 21.56
N LEU A 170 10.78 5.90 20.26
CA LEU A 170 11.11 4.77 19.41
C LEU A 170 12.43 4.08 19.85
N ARG A 171 13.43 4.87 20.25
CA ARG A 171 14.69 4.35 20.77
C ARG A 171 14.50 3.60 22.09
N ARG A 172 13.74 4.16 23.04
CA ARG A 172 13.39 3.49 24.32
C ARG A 172 12.63 2.17 24.07
N ALA A 173 11.63 2.17 23.19
CA ALA A 173 10.90 0.96 22.83
C ALA A 173 11.82 -0.14 22.30
N ARG A 174 12.74 0.18 21.39
CA ARG A 174 13.74 -0.76 20.87
C ARG A 174 14.69 -1.30 21.97
N GLU A 175 15.16 -0.47 22.84
CA GLU A 175 16.03 -0.84 23.94
C GLU A 175 15.31 -1.77 24.93
N THR A 176 14.07 -1.45 25.29
CA THR A 176 13.26 -2.24 26.21
C THR A 176 12.98 -3.64 25.64
N VAL A 177 12.57 -3.72 24.37
CA VAL A 177 12.34 -5.01 23.70
C VAL A 177 13.62 -5.81 23.57
N GLY A 178 14.74 -5.16 23.21
CA GLY A 178 16.05 -5.80 23.14
C GLY A 178 16.51 -6.36 24.49
N ARG A 179 16.24 -5.65 25.60
CA ARG A 179 16.51 -6.11 26.96
C ARG A 179 15.62 -7.30 27.34
N LYS A 180 14.30 -7.22 27.10
CA LYS A 180 13.35 -8.31 27.33
C LYS A 180 13.74 -9.57 26.57
N ARG A 181 14.17 -9.43 25.31
CA ARG A 181 14.66 -10.56 24.48
C ARG A 181 15.89 -11.23 25.05
N ARG A 182 16.90 -10.43 25.45
CA ARG A 182 18.13 -10.97 26.07
C ARG A 182 17.84 -11.72 27.35
N GLN A 183 17.01 -11.19 28.22
CA GLN A 183 16.59 -11.86 29.45
C GLN A 183 15.84 -13.17 29.18
N ALA A 184 14.96 -13.19 28.17
CA ALA A 184 14.25 -14.42 27.79
C ALA A 184 15.19 -15.51 27.28
N LEU A 185 16.20 -15.16 26.49
CA LEU A 185 17.22 -16.09 26.02
C LEU A 185 18.07 -16.65 27.17
N GLN A 186 18.45 -15.80 28.12
CA GLN A 186 19.22 -16.20 29.28
C GLN A 186 18.44 -17.18 30.16
N ARG A 187 17.17 -16.91 30.44
CA ARG A 187 16.28 -17.82 31.18
C ARG A 187 16.15 -19.19 30.50
N ARG A 188 16.06 -19.20 29.15
CA ARG A 188 16.01 -20.47 28.39
C ARG A 188 17.31 -21.25 28.50
N SER A 189 18.47 -20.60 28.44
CA SER A 189 19.79 -21.22 28.62
C SER A 189 19.95 -21.81 30.02
N ASP A 190 19.55 -21.06 31.06
CA ASP A 190 19.67 -21.50 32.43
C ASP A 190 18.73 -22.66 32.73
N ASN A 191 17.52 -22.65 32.19
CA ASN A 191 16.59 -23.78 32.35
C ASN A 191 17.09 -25.06 31.63
N SER A 192 17.68 -24.89 30.44
CA SER A 192 18.31 -26.00 29.72
C SER A 192 19.51 -26.62 30.47
N LYS A 193 20.31 -25.79 31.15
CA LYS A 193 21.43 -26.27 32.00
C LYS A 193 20.92 -27.04 33.22
N ARG A 194 19.87 -26.54 33.88
CA ARG A 194 19.25 -27.22 35.02
C ARG A 194 18.70 -28.61 34.63
N PHE A 195 18.02 -28.70 33.49
CA PHE A 195 17.48 -29.96 32.99
C PHE A 195 18.59 -30.98 32.68
N ARG A 196 19.72 -30.55 32.09
CA ARG A 196 20.89 -31.43 31.87
C ARG A 196 21.52 -31.91 33.18
N SER A 197 21.60 -31.06 34.19
CA SER A 197 22.19 -31.45 35.48
C SER A 197 21.34 -32.47 36.22
N THR A 198 20.02 -32.42 36.12
CA THR A 198 19.11 -33.40 36.76
C THR A 198 19.16 -34.76 36.08
N LEU A 199 19.31 -34.84 34.75
CA LEU A 199 19.45 -36.11 34.04
C LEU A 199 20.80 -36.79 34.34
N SER A 200 21.87 -36.02 34.49
CA SER A 200 23.20 -36.57 34.82
C SER A 200 23.27 -37.15 36.24
N SER A 201 22.45 -36.64 37.18
CA SER A 201 22.41 -37.15 38.57
C SER A 201 21.63 -38.46 38.72
N SER A 202 20.62 -38.71 37.87
CA SER A 202 19.81 -39.93 37.93
C SER A 202 20.53 -41.16 37.34
N ASP A 203 21.37 -40.99 36.34
CA ASP A 203 22.11 -42.09 35.72
C ASP A 203 23.25 -42.66 36.62
N GLN A 204 23.80 -41.86 37.54
CA GLN A 204 24.84 -42.33 38.45
C GLN A 204 24.31 -43.19 39.60
N GLN A 205 23.04 -43.17 39.92
CA GLN A 205 22.45 -43.99 40.99
C GLN A 205 22.08 -45.40 40.52
N LEU A 206 21.90 -45.64 39.25
CA LEU A 206 21.53 -46.96 38.71
C LEU A 206 22.72 -47.97 38.64
N PHE A 207 23.96 -47.51 38.73
CA PHE A 207 25.16 -48.40 38.66
C PHE A 207 25.82 -48.68 40.00
N ARG A 208 25.24 -48.29 41.15
CA ARG A 208 25.77 -48.57 42.49
C ARG A 208 24.93 -49.57 43.27
N GLY A 209 24.52 -50.65 42.65
CA GLY A 209 23.73 -51.66 43.31
C GLY A 209 24.19 -53.10 42.93
N LYS A 210 24.94 -53.73 43.83
CA LYS A 210 25.23 -55.14 44.02
C LYS A 210 26.57 -55.62 43.53
N ILE A 211 27.47 -55.72 44.49
CA ILE A 211 28.38 -56.85 44.71
C ILE A 211 27.93 -57.53 45.98
#